data_e453a552f62e80265af556d78cb0f8f1
#
_entry.id   e453a552f62e80265af556d78cb0f8f1
#
_cell.length_a   1.000
_cell.length_b   1.000
_cell.length_c   1.000
_cell.angle_alpha   90.00
_cell.angle_beta   90.00
_cell.angle_gamma   90.00
#
_symmetry.space_group_name_H-M   'P 1'
#
loop_
_entity.id
_entity.type
_entity.pdbx_description
1 polymer ?
#
loop_
_entity_poly.entity_id
_entity_poly.type
_entity_poly.pdbx_seq_one_letter_code
_entity_poly.pdbx_strand_id
1 'polypeptide(L)'
;MEEKIKKLSEKYLERVMELRRELHQYPELGFDLFKTAEIVKKELDRIGIPYKSEIAKTGIVATIKGSKPGKTVLLRADMDALPITEESRCTFKSTHDGKMHACGHDGHTAGLLGAGMILNELKDELPGTIKLLFQPAEEGPGGAKPMIDEGVLENPKVDAAFGCHVWPSIKAGHIAIKDGDMMTHTTSFDVIFQGKGGHASQPEKTVDPVIIACQAVTNFQNIISRNISTLRPAVLSCCSIHAGEAHNIIPDKLVLKGTIRTFDEGITDQIVDRMDEILKGLTTAYGASYEFLVDRMYPALKNDHELFAFSKNALEKILGKDNVEVMDDPVMGSEDFAYFGKHIPSFFFFVGVNDEQLENENMLHHPKLFWNEKNLITNMKTLSQLAIEFLNK
;
A
#
# COMPACT_ATOMS: atom_id res chain seq x y z
N MET A 1 -15.33 19.08 20.23
CA MET A 1 -15.15 18.74 18.79
C MET A 1 -15.48 17.26 18.54
N GLU A 2 -15.04 16.33 19.35
CA GLU A 2 -15.26 14.88 19.18
C GLU A 2 -16.74 14.49 19.06
N GLU A 3 -17.64 15.09 19.88
CA GLU A 3 -19.08 14.81 19.79
C GLU A 3 -19.70 15.29 18.46
N LYS A 4 -19.16 16.38 17.87
CA LYS A 4 -19.59 16.84 16.55
C LYS A 4 -19.14 15.84 15.47
N ILE A 5 -17.89 15.34 15.55
CA ILE A 5 -17.37 14.35 14.62
C ILE A 5 -18.20 13.06 14.70
N LYS A 6 -18.47 12.54 15.89
CA LYS A 6 -19.30 11.33 16.10
C LYS A 6 -20.68 11.49 15.46
N LYS A 7 -21.40 12.58 15.79
CA LYS A 7 -22.72 12.87 15.26
C LYS A 7 -22.73 13.00 13.73
N LEU A 8 -21.74 13.68 13.15
CA LEU A 8 -21.63 13.84 11.71
C LEU A 8 -21.24 12.55 11.01
N SER A 9 -20.40 11.71 11.64
CA SER A 9 -20.08 10.38 11.13
C SER A 9 -21.33 9.50 11.04
N GLU A 10 -22.20 9.53 12.05
CA GLU A 10 -23.49 8.81 12.03
C GLU A 10 -24.41 9.38 10.94
N LYS A 11 -24.49 10.71 10.81
CA LYS A 11 -25.30 11.39 9.78
C LYS A 11 -24.91 10.98 8.35
N TYR A 12 -23.64 10.83 8.08
CA TYR A 12 -23.14 10.56 6.72
C TYR A 12 -22.88 9.08 6.41
N LEU A 13 -22.95 8.20 7.41
CA LEU A 13 -22.58 6.78 7.26
C LEU A 13 -23.35 6.08 6.13
N GLU A 14 -24.67 6.28 6.05
CA GLU A 14 -25.48 5.63 5.02
C GLU A 14 -25.02 6.05 3.61
N ARG A 15 -24.78 7.35 3.40
CA ARG A 15 -24.27 7.83 2.12
C ARG A 15 -22.89 7.28 1.78
N VAL A 16 -22.02 7.15 2.76
CA VAL A 16 -20.66 6.61 2.59
C VAL A 16 -20.71 5.11 2.25
N MET A 17 -21.64 4.38 2.84
CA MET A 17 -21.90 2.98 2.48
C MET A 17 -22.41 2.82 1.04
N GLU A 18 -23.31 3.71 0.58
CA GLU A 18 -23.75 3.74 -0.83
C GLU A 18 -22.58 3.99 -1.77
N LEU A 19 -21.71 4.97 -1.47
CA LEU A 19 -20.54 5.29 -2.27
C LEU A 19 -19.58 4.10 -2.34
N ARG A 20 -19.31 3.43 -1.21
CA ARG A 20 -18.49 2.22 -1.20
C ARG A 20 -19.07 1.15 -2.12
N ARG A 21 -20.38 0.91 -2.05
CA ARG A 21 -21.06 -0.10 -2.90
C ARG A 21 -20.94 0.24 -4.38
N GLU A 22 -21.10 1.52 -4.74
CA GLU A 22 -20.94 1.97 -6.12
C GLU A 22 -19.49 1.78 -6.59
N LEU A 23 -18.50 2.15 -5.79
CA LEU A 23 -17.07 1.93 -6.07
C LEU A 23 -16.75 0.44 -6.22
N HIS A 24 -17.24 -0.39 -5.31
CA HIS A 24 -17.01 -1.84 -5.32
C HIS A 24 -17.55 -2.54 -6.57
N GLN A 25 -18.67 -2.06 -7.10
CA GLN A 25 -19.29 -2.60 -8.33
C GLN A 25 -18.51 -2.27 -9.60
N TYR A 26 -17.66 -1.23 -9.58
CA TYR A 26 -16.90 -0.76 -10.74
C TYR A 26 -15.39 -0.73 -10.49
N PRO A 27 -14.77 -1.88 -10.16
CA PRO A 27 -13.34 -1.93 -9.88
C PRO A 27 -12.51 -1.70 -11.15
N GLU A 28 -11.52 -0.82 -11.05
CA GLU A 28 -10.59 -0.47 -12.10
C GLU A 28 -9.15 -0.65 -11.62
N LEU A 29 -8.18 -0.80 -12.54
CA LEU A 29 -6.81 -1.21 -12.19
C LEU A 29 -5.78 -0.12 -12.49
N GLY A 30 -4.78 -0.01 -11.63
CA GLY A 30 -3.63 0.84 -11.82
C GLY A 30 -4.00 2.31 -12.00
N PHE A 31 -3.57 2.91 -13.11
CA PHE A 31 -3.86 4.31 -13.43
C PHE A 31 -5.16 4.53 -14.23
N ASP A 32 -5.85 3.48 -14.65
CA ASP A 32 -7.04 3.56 -15.52
C ASP A 32 -8.35 3.54 -14.70
N LEU A 33 -8.52 4.51 -13.78
CA LEU A 33 -9.61 4.60 -12.83
C LEU A 33 -10.65 5.65 -13.21
N PHE A 34 -11.09 5.66 -14.48
CA PHE A 34 -11.94 6.73 -15.00
C PHE A 34 -13.32 6.76 -14.35
N LYS A 35 -13.95 5.59 -14.12
CA LYS A 35 -15.25 5.49 -13.46
C LYS A 35 -15.16 5.81 -11.99
N THR A 36 -14.13 5.29 -11.31
CA THR A 36 -13.82 5.59 -9.91
C THR A 36 -13.63 7.10 -9.70
N ALA A 37 -12.82 7.74 -10.56
CA ALA A 37 -12.60 9.19 -10.52
C ALA A 37 -13.90 9.98 -10.82
N GLU A 38 -14.76 9.49 -11.72
CA GLU A 38 -16.07 10.10 -11.97
C GLU A 38 -16.97 10.09 -10.73
N ILE A 39 -17.04 8.95 -10.02
CA ILE A 39 -17.81 8.80 -8.77
C ILE A 39 -17.29 9.79 -7.71
N VAL A 40 -15.97 9.86 -7.51
CA VAL A 40 -15.33 10.78 -6.56
C VAL A 40 -15.64 12.24 -6.91
N LYS A 41 -15.44 12.64 -8.18
CA LYS A 41 -15.72 14.02 -8.63
C LYS A 41 -17.18 14.40 -8.42
N LYS A 42 -18.12 13.53 -8.81
CA LYS A 42 -19.55 13.74 -8.64
C LYS A 42 -19.92 13.97 -7.16
N GLU A 43 -19.30 13.23 -6.25
CA GLU A 43 -19.56 13.41 -4.81
C GLU A 43 -18.92 14.69 -4.28
N LEU A 44 -17.71 15.04 -4.70
CA LEU A 44 -17.06 16.31 -4.36
C LEU A 44 -17.88 17.53 -4.84
N ASP A 45 -18.42 17.45 -6.06
CA ASP A 45 -19.33 18.48 -6.60
C ASP A 45 -20.61 18.58 -5.75
N ARG A 46 -21.23 17.46 -5.36
CA ARG A 46 -22.44 17.41 -4.53
C ARG A 46 -22.23 18.09 -3.16
N ILE A 47 -21.06 17.89 -2.56
CA ILE A 47 -20.73 18.46 -1.24
C ILE A 47 -20.03 19.84 -1.34
N GLY A 48 -19.78 20.32 -2.54
CA GLY A 48 -19.23 21.66 -2.79
C GLY A 48 -17.77 21.82 -2.40
N ILE A 49 -16.95 20.75 -2.49
CA ILE A 49 -15.51 20.83 -2.24
C ILE A 49 -14.78 20.99 -3.59
N PRO A 50 -14.02 22.09 -3.80
CA PRO A 50 -13.26 22.29 -5.01
C PRO A 50 -12.09 21.29 -5.11
N TYR A 51 -11.80 20.84 -6.32
CA TYR A 51 -10.74 19.85 -6.58
C TYR A 51 -9.98 20.12 -7.87
N LYS A 52 -8.80 19.49 -7.99
CA LYS A 52 -8.06 19.28 -9.24
C LYS A 52 -8.08 17.79 -9.54
N SER A 53 -8.28 17.40 -10.78
CA SER A 53 -8.30 16.03 -11.26
C SER A 53 -7.23 15.79 -12.32
N GLU A 54 -7.11 14.55 -12.79
CA GLU A 54 -6.17 14.12 -13.82
C GLU A 54 -4.70 14.21 -13.38
N ILE A 55 -4.45 14.18 -12.06
CA ILE A 55 -3.10 14.11 -11.48
C ILE A 55 -2.68 12.64 -11.54
N ALA A 56 -1.48 12.35 -12.05
CA ALA A 56 -1.08 10.97 -12.34
C ALA A 56 -2.20 10.21 -13.06
N LYS A 57 -2.76 10.83 -14.12
CA LYS A 57 -3.82 10.34 -15.01
C LYS A 57 -5.24 10.40 -14.42
N THR A 58 -5.53 9.76 -13.29
CA THR A 58 -6.89 9.71 -12.71
C THR A 58 -6.97 10.14 -11.24
N GLY A 59 -5.85 10.54 -10.66
CA GLY A 59 -5.81 11.02 -9.28
C GLY A 59 -6.49 12.37 -9.10
N ILE A 60 -6.97 12.63 -7.87
CA ILE A 60 -7.73 13.82 -7.52
C ILE A 60 -7.20 14.40 -6.21
N VAL A 61 -7.10 15.74 -6.16
CA VAL A 61 -6.83 16.47 -4.91
C VAL A 61 -7.94 17.49 -4.68
N ALA A 62 -8.74 17.27 -3.66
CA ALA A 62 -9.76 18.21 -3.21
C ALA A 62 -9.22 19.06 -2.06
N THR A 63 -9.70 20.31 -1.94
CA THR A 63 -9.15 21.27 -0.98
C THR A 63 -10.26 21.91 -0.18
N ILE A 64 -10.21 21.77 1.15
CA ILE A 64 -11.08 22.44 2.10
C ILE A 64 -10.26 23.54 2.78
N LYS A 65 -10.70 24.78 2.65
CA LYS A 65 -10.09 25.95 3.33
C LYS A 65 -10.84 26.25 4.60
N GLY A 66 -10.13 26.33 5.70
CA GLY A 66 -10.66 26.78 6.99
C GLY A 66 -10.90 28.29 7.04
N SER A 67 -11.40 28.76 8.18
CA SER A 67 -11.82 30.14 8.41
C SER A 67 -10.68 31.17 8.51
N LYS A 68 -9.46 30.70 8.77
CA LYS A 68 -8.26 31.53 8.93
C LYS A 68 -7.01 30.80 8.46
N PRO A 69 -5.92 31.53 8.13
CA PRO A 69 -4.63 30.90 7.80
C PRO A 69 -4.14 29.95 8.91
N GLY A 70 -3.45 28.91 8.51
CA GLY A 70 -2.88 27.90 9.40
C GLY A 70 -2.08 26.84 8.63
N LYS A 71 -1.84 25.71 9.26
CA LYS A 71 -1.16 24.57 8.68
C LYS A 71 -1.98 23.93 7.55
N THR A 72 -1.31 23.14 6.75
CA THR A 72 -1.96 22.31 5.72
C THR A 72 -1.75 20.84 6.04
N VAL A 73 -2.85 20.10 6.13
CA VAL A 73 -2.85 18.64 6.32
C VAL A 73 -3.32 17.94 5.07
N LEU A 74 -2.70 16.80 4.73
CA LEU A 74 -3.12 15.91 3.66
C LEU A 74 -3.67 14.61 4.24
N LEU A 75 -4.86 14.23 3.80
CA LEU A 75 -5.47 12.93 4.04
C LEU A 75 -5.49 12.16 2.73
N ARG A 76 -5.01 10.90 2.72
CA ARG A 76 -4.90 10.07 1.53
C ARG A 76 -5.79 8.84 1.59
N ALA A 77 -6.41 8.53 0.45
CA ALA A 77 -6.96 7.22 0.14
C ALA A 77 -6.48 6.76 -1.24
N ASP A 78 -6.17 5.50 -1.36
CA ASP A 78 -5.99 4.79 -2.62
C ASP A 78 -7.34 4.45 -3.26
N MET A 79 -7.34 4.18 -4.59
CA MET A 79 -8.59 3.99 -5.34
C MET A 79 -8.61 2.73 -6.22
N ASP A 80 -7.47 2.13 -6.49
CA ASP A 80 -7.37 1.03 -7.46
C ASP A 80 -7.81 -0.32 -6.88
N ALA A 81 -8.09 -1.25 -7.78
CA ALA A 81 -8.52 -2.62 -7.50
C ALA A 81 -7.48 -3.63 -8.00
N LEU A 82 -7.75 -4.91 -7.77
CA LEU A 82 -6.88 -6.03 -8.13
C LEU A 82 -7.48 -6.88 -9.25
N PRO A 83 -6.63 -7.53 -10.09
CA PRO A 83 -7.05 -8.44 -11.15
C PRO A 83 -7.47 -9.81 -10.58
N ILE A 84 -8.52 -9.82 -9.77
CA ILE A 84 -9.05 -11.00 -9.06
C ILE A 84 -10.53 -11.14 -9.38
N THR A 85 -10.97 -12.35 -9.75
CA THR A 85 -12.41 -12.65 -9.91
C THR A 85 -13.05 -12.77 -8.53
N GLU A 86 -14.10 -12.01 -8.29
CA GLU A 86 -14.75 -11.95 -6.99
C GLU A 86 -15.62 -13.18 -6.71
N GLU A 87 -15.35 -13.84 -5.57
CA GLU A 87 -16.11 -14.96 -5.04
C GLU A 87 -16.80 -14.65 -3.69
N SER A 88 -16.80 -13.38 -3.28
CA SER A 88 -17.36 -12.97 -1.99
C SER A 88 -18.87 -13.24 -1.90
N ARG A 89 -19.43 -13.16 -0.69
CA ARG A 89 -20.88 -13.22 -0.43
C ARG A 89 -21.58 -11.85 -0.48
N CYS A 90 -20.87 -10.83 -0.91
CA CYS A 90 -21.37 -9.47 -1.02
C CYS A 90 -22.58 -9.38 -1.97
N THR A 91 -23.58 -8.57 -1.64
CA THR A 91 -24.76 -8.34 -2.48
C THR A 91 -24.53 -7.30 -3.58
N PHE A 92 -23.43 -6.54 -3.48
CA PHE A 92 -22.99 -5.50 -4.42
C PHE A 92 -21.65 -5.86 -5.09
N LYS A 93 -21.53 -7.12 -5.53
CA LYS A 93 -20.32 -7.63 -6.19
C LYS A 93 -19.88 -6.79 -7.37
N SER A 94 -18.60 -6.93 -7.70
CA SER A 94 -18.03 -6.44 -8.94
C SER A 94 -18.91 -6.81 -10.17
N THR A 95 -19.15 -5.85 -11.03
CA THR A 95 -19.80 -6.06 -12.33
C THR A 95 -18.78 -6.31 -13.46
N HIS A 96 -17.50 -6.35 -13.12
CA HIS A 96 -16.37 -6.55 -14.05
C HIS A 96 -15.68 -7.87 -13.72
N ASP A 97 -15.88 -8.88 -14.56
CA ASP A 97 -15.20 -10.17 -14.40
C ASP A 97 -13.68 -9.99 -14.38
N GLY A 98 -13.00 -10.73 -13.49
CA GLY A 98 -11.56 -10.65 -13.32
C GLY A 98 -11.05 -9.41 -12.57
N LYS A 99 -11.94 -8.59 -11.94
CA LYS A 99 -11.54 -7.43 -11.14
C LYS A 99 -12.32 -7.35 -9.85
N MET A 100 -11.66 -7.02 -8.75
CA MET A 100 -12.27 -6.91 -7.42
C MET A 100 -11.50 -5.91 -6.55
N HIS A 101 -12.20 -5.14 -5.71
CA HIS A 101 -11.59 -4.43 -4.60
C HIS A 101 -11.22 -5.39 -3.44
N ALA A 102 -10.24 -6.27 -3.70
CA ALA A 102 -9.80 -7.28 -2.75
C ALA A 102 -8.78 -6.75 -1.71
N CYS A 103 -8.44 -5.46 -1.76
CA CYS A 103 -7.62 -4.77 -0.75
C CYS A 103 -8.43 -3.75 0.09
N GLY A 104 -9.67 -3.45 -0.31
CA GLY A 104 -10.55 -2.55 0.45
C GLY A 104 -10.43 -1.07 0.11
N HIS A 105 -9.79 -0.71 -1.01
CA HIS A 105 -9.60 0.67 -1.46
C HIS A 105 -10.93 1.38 -1.80
N ASP A 106 -11.98 0.63 -2.14
CA ASP A 106 -13.36 1.13 -2.20
C ASP A 106 -13.80 1.75 -0.86
N GLY A 107 -13.43 1.09 0.24
CA GLY A 107 -13.68 1.58 1.60
C GLY A 107 -12.80 2.77 1.99
N HIS A 108 -11.54 2.79 1.57
CA HIS A 108 -10.63 3.92 1.84
C HIS A 108 -11.14 5.17 1.12
N THR A 109 -11.46 5.06 -0.16
CA THR A 109 -12.01 6.15 -0.99
C THR A 109 -13.33 6.67 -0.42
N ALA A 110 -14.29 5.78 -0.11
CA ALA A 110 -15.56 6.17 0.48
C ALA A 110 -15.39 6.80 1.87
N GLY A 111 -14.52 6.23 2.70
CA GLY A 111 -14.19 6.75 4.04
C GLY A 111 -13.58 8.15 3.99
N LEU A 112 -12.68 8.42 3.03
CA LEU A 112 -12.09 9.74 2.84
C LEU A 112 -13.13 10.76 2.35
N LEU A 113 -14.05 10.37 1.45
CA LEU A 113 -15.19 11.21 1.06
C LEU A 113 -16.06 11.54 2.28
N GLY A 114 -16.32 10.55 3.15
CA GLY A 114 -17.05 10.76 4.40
C GLY A 114 -16.34 11.71 5.37
N ALA A 115 -15.03 11.58 5.54
CA ALA A 115 -14.23 12.53 6.30
C ALA A 115 -14.29 13.93 5.68
N GLY A 116 -14.26 14.04 4.35
CA GLY A 116 -14.43 15.28 3.61
C GLY A 116 -15.78 15.95 3.88
N MET A 117 -16.88 15.20 3.96
CA MET A 117 -18.21 15.73 4.32
C MET A 117 -18.20 16.32 5.73
N ILE A 118 -17.62 15.61 6.70
CA ILE A 118 -17.51 16.08 8.10
C ILE A 118 -16.67 17.35 8.18
N LEU A 119 -15.50 17.34 7.56
CA LEU A 119 -14.54 18.45 7.61
C LEU A 119 -15.06 19.69 6.87
N ASN A 120 -15.79 19.50 5.76
CA ASN A 120 -16.41 20.62 5.04
C ASN A 120 -17.56 21.27 5.83
N GLU A 121 -18.34 20.48 6.59
CA GLU A 121 -19.38 21.01 7.48
C GLU A 121 -18.78 21.81 8.66
N LEU A 122 -17.58 21.43 9.10
CA LEU A 122 -16.87 22.06 10.22
C LEU A 122 -15.86 23.16 9.80
N LYS A 123 -15.65 23.39 8.50
CA LYS A 123 -14.55 24.23 7.98
C LYS A 123 -14.48 25.63 8.58
N ASP A 124 -15.65 26.25 8.87
CA ASP A 124 -15.71 27.59 9.41
C ASP A 124 -15.24 27.67 10.89
N GLU A 125 -15.10 26.52 11.55
CA GLU A 125 -14.55 26.40 12.90
C GLU A 125 -13.07 26.05 12.89
N LEU A 126 -12.47 25.75 11.75
CA LEU A 126 -11.10 25.25 11.61
C LEU A 126 -10.14 26.28 11.03
N PRO A 127 -8.88 26.34 11.48
CA PRO A 127 -7.82 27.07 10.77
C PRO A 127 -7.24 26.23 9.63
N GLY A 128 -6.42 26.86 8.80
CA GLY A 128 -5.56 26.16 7.84
C GLY A 128 -6.28 25.57 6.62
N THR A 129 -5.70 24.53 6.07
CA THR A 129 -6.18 23.88 4.84
C THR A 129 -6.12 22.36 4.98
N ILE A 130 -7.12 21.68 4.43
CA ILE A 130 -7.15 20.21 4.34
C ILE A 130 -7.14 19.82 2.87
N LYS A 131 -6.20 18.97 2.48
CA LYS A 131 -6.17 18.32 1.16
C LYS A 131 -6.65 16.89 1.31
N LEU A 132 -7.67 16.51 0.53
CA LEU A 132 -8.13 15.15 0.38
C LEU A 132 -7.52 14.61 -0.92
N LEU A 133 -6.64 13.64 -0.81
CA LEU A 133 -5.92 13.06 -1.94
C LEU A 133 -6.45 11.67 -2.24
N PHE A 134 -7.00 11.50 -3.43
CA PHE A 134 -7.49 10.23 -3.97
C PHE A 134 -6.48 9.73 -4.99
N GLN A 135 -5.78 8.66 -4.64
CA GLN A 135 -4.58 8.18 -5.33
C GLN A 135 -4.88 6.94 -6.17
N PRO A 136 -4.49 6.89 -7.46
CA PRO A 136 -4.51 5.67 -8.28
C PRO A 136 -3.28 4.80 -8.02
N ALA A 137 -3.33 3.54 -8.49
CA ALA A 137 -2.20 2.63 -8.69
C ALA A 137 -1.34 2.33 -7.45
N GLU A 138 -1.96 2.16 -6.27
CA GLU A 138 -1.23 1.71 -5.07
C GLU A 138 -0.70 0.28 -5.25
N GLU A 139 -1.51 -0.63 -5.81
CA GLU A 139 -1.18 -2.05 -6.03
C GLU A 139 -0.11 -2.28 -7.12
N GLY A 140 0.35 -1.19 -7.73
CA GLY A 140 1.40 -1.15 -8.75
C GLY A 140 0.94 -0.44 -10.03
N PRO A 141 1.86 0.30 -10.64
CA PRO A 141 3.30 0.48 -10.34
C PRO A 141 3.63 1.57 -9.32
N GLY A 142 2.66 2.12 -8.59
CA GLY A 142 2.82 3.15 -7.57
C GLY A 142 2.38 4.54 -8.05
N GLY A 143 1.28 5.05 -7.46
CA GLY A 143 0.70 6.35 -7.83
C GLY A 143 1.15 7.50 -6.94
N ALA A 144 1.62 7.23 -5.71
CA ALA A 144 2.03 8.28 -4.78
C ALA A 144 3.17 9.13 -5.34
N LYS A 145 4.24 8.50 -5.85
CA LYS A 145 5.39 9.22 -6.38
C LYS A 145 5.04 10.11 -7.58
N PRO A 146 4.33 9.65 -8.64
CA PRO A 146 3.88 10.51 -9.72
C PRO A 146 3.02 11.69 -9.24
N MET A 147 2.11 11.49 -8.30
CA MET A 147 1.31 12.58 -7.74
C MET A 147 2.18 13.62 -7.00
N ILE A 148 3.19 13.17 -6.24
CA ILE A 148 4.15 14.06 -5.58
C ILE A 148 4.95 14.86 -6.62
N ASP A 149 5.45 14.20 -7.66
CA ASP A 149 6.19 14.83 -8.76
C ASP A 149 5.35 15.89 -9.51
N GLU A 150 4.03 15.70 -9.58
CA GLU A 150 3.07 16.68 -10.11
C GLU A 150 2.64 17.77 -9.09
N GLY A 151 3.26 17.80 -7.91
CA GLY A 151 3.18 18.91 -6.97
C GLY A 151 1.99 18.87 -6.00
N VAL A 152 1.42 17.71 -5.67
CA VAL A 152 0.30 17.61 -4.71
C VAL A 152 0.67 18.08 -3.30
N LEU A 153 1.96 18.09 -2.96
CA LEU A 153 2.46 18.60 -1.68
C LEU A 153 2.62 20.13 -1.64
N GLU A 154 2.43 20.80 -2.78
CA GLU A 154 2.62 22.25 -2.92
C GLU A 154 1.28 22.97 -3.12
N ASN A 155 1.26 24.28 -2.93
CA ASN A 155 0.17 25.20 -3.25
C ASN A 155 -1.22 24.87 -2.65
N PRO A 156 -1.38 24.88 -1.29
CA PRO A 156 -0.40 25.25 -0.27
C PRO A 156 0.56 24.10 0.05
N LYS A 157 1.73 24.42 0.59
CA LYS A 157 2.68 23.42 1.08
C LYS A 157 2.06 22.58 2.20
N VAL A 158 2.18 21.26 2.09
CA VAL A 158 1.66 20.32 3.10
C VAL A 158 2.64 20.20 4.26
N ASP A 159 2.13 20.29 5.49
CA ASP A 159 2.91 20.18 6.72
C ASP A 159 2.95 18.76 7.28
N ALA A 160 1.90 17.96 7.04
CA ALA A 160 1.85 16.55 7.42
C ALA A 160 0.85 15.78 6.55
N ALA A 161 1.10 14.46 6.40
CA ALA A 161 0.20 13.54 5.70
C ALA A 161 -0.29 12.42 6.64
N PHE A 162 -1.57 12.04 6.50
CA PHE A 162 -2.18 10.92 7.18
C PHE A 162 -2.82 9.98 6.16
N GLY A 163 -2.59 8.68 6.33
CA GLY A 163 -3.22 7.61 5.57
C GLY A 163 -3.62 6.45 6.47
N CYS A 164 -4.51 5.59 5.99
CA CYS A 164 -4.89 4.39 6.71
C CYS A 164 -5.24 3.27 5.75
N HIS A 165 -5.20 2.03 6.26
CA HIS A 165 -5.62 0.85 5.52
C HIS A 165 -6.57 0.00 6.37
N VAL A 166 -7.62 -0.55 5.78
CA VAL A 166 -8.48 -1.54 6.46
C VAL A 166 -7.70 -2.83 6.71
N TRP A 167 -7.90 -3.45 7.88
CA TRP A 167 -7.12 -4.61 8.27
C TRP A 167 -7.99 -5.73 8.85
N PRO A 168 -8.17 -6.86 8.12
CA PRO A 168 -9.12 -7.90 8.51
C PRO A 168 -8.78 -8.68 9.79
N SER A 169 -7.54 -8.64 10.28
CA SER A 169 -7.19 -9.31 11.55
C SER A 169 -7.42 -8.43 12.78
N ILE A 170 -7.67 -7.12 12.61
CA ILE A 170 -7.95 -6.20 13.70
C ILE A 170 -9.46 -6.11 13.90
N LYS A 171 -9.90 -6.13 15.16
CA LYS A 171 -11.31 -6.05 15.52
C LYS A 171 -11.96 -4.77 15.01
N ALA A 172 -13.18 -4.88 14.50
CA ALA A 172 -14.00 -3.76 14.05
C ALA A 172 -14.17 -2.70 15.16
N GLY A 173 -14.02 -1.44 14.78
CA GLY A 173 -14.03 -0.29 15.72
C GLY A 173 -12.70 -0.03 16.43
N HIS A 174 -11.71 -0.89 16.27
CA HIS A 174 -10.33 -0.70 16.75
C HIS A 174 -9.43 -0.21 15.62
N ILE A 175 -8.28 0.35 16.01
CA ILE A 175 -7.18 0.68 15.11
C ILE A 175 -5.88 0.14 15.67
N ALA A 176 -4.91 -0.11 14.77
CA ALA A 176 -3.56 -0.43 15.18
C ALA A 176 -2.56 0.59 14.62
N ILE A 177 -1.64 1.02 15.48
CA ILE A 177 -0.64 2.04 15.20
C ILE A 177 0.75 1.54 15.61
N LYS A 178 1.79 2.05 14.97
CA LYS A 178 3.17 1.72 15.32
C LYS A 178 4.07 2.94 15.17
N ASP A 179 5.02 3.09 16.06
CA ASP A 179 6.08 4.09 15.96
C ASP A 179 7.20 3.60 15.04
N GLY A 180 7.70 4.47 14.19
CA GLY A 180 8.78 4.14 13.26
C GLY A 180 8.38 3.16 12.16
N ASP A 181 9.13 2.07 12.01
CA ASP A 181 8.93 1.08 10.96
C ASP A 181 7.53 0.45 11.02
N MET A 182 6.71 0.66 9.99
CA MET A 182 5.34 0.18 9.86
C MET A 182 5.22 -0.93 8.82
N MET A 183 5.73 -0.69 7.60
CA MET A 183 5.71 -1.64 6.48
C MET A 183 7.04 -1.63 5.71
N THR A 184 7.34 -2.71 4.98
CA THR A 184 8.66 -2.91 4.38
C THR A 184 8.91 -2.08 3.11
N HIS A 185 10.18 -1.82 2.86
CA HIS A 185 10.72 -1.58 1.52
C HIS A 185 10.59 -2.85 0.68
N THR A 186 10.13 -2.70 -0.55
CA THR A 186 9.93 -3.80 -1.49
C THR A 186 10.87 -3.66 -2.68
N THR A 187 11.57 -4.75 -3.00
CA THR A 187 12.37 -4.88 -4.21
C THR A 187 12.05 -6.22 -4.87
N SER A 188 11.79 -6.21 -6.17
CA SER A 188 11.74 -7.42 -6.98
C SER A 188 13.03 -7.61 -7.75
N PHE A 189 13.33 -8.85 -8.11
CA PHE A 189 14.50 -9.14 -8.94
C PHE A 189 14.25 -10.28 -9.93
N ASP A 190 14.87 -10.15 -11.10
CA ASP A 190 14.96 -11.20 -12.11
C ASP A 190 16.44 -11.49 -12.37
N VAL A 191 16.81 -12.79 -12.34
CA VAL A 191 18.12 -13.26 -12.78
C VAL A 191 17.94 -14.12 -14.01
N ILE A 192 18.55 -13.74 -15.10
CA ILE A 192 18.51 -14.45 -16.36
C ILE A 192 19.88 -15.10 -16.56
N PHE A 193 19.95 -16.41 -16.38
CA PHE A 193 21.17 -17.17 -16.65
C PHE A 193 21.23 -17.55 -18.13
N GLN A 194 22.35 -17.25 -18.78
CA GLN A 194 22.64 -17.68 -20.12
C GLN A 194 23.77 -18.72 -20.10
N GLY A 195 23.42 -19.95 -20.40
CA GLY A 195 24.34 -21.08 -20.56
C GLY A 195 24.51 -21.43 -22.04
N LYS A 196 24.72 -22.70 -22.27
CA LYS A 196 24.79 -23.31 -23.59
C LYS A 196 24.07 -24.66 -23.56
N GLY A 197 22.93 -24.72 -24.22
CA GLY A 197 22.10 -25.92 -24.26
C GLY A 197 22.67 -27.03 -25.16
N GLY A 198 22.02 -28.19 -25.08
CA GLY A 198 22.43 -29.34 -25.89
C GLY A 198 21.75 -30.65 -25.48
N HIS A 199 22.23 -31.73 -26.02
CA HIS A 199 21.68 -33.05 -25.76
C HIS A 199 22.08 -33.51 -24.33
N ALA A 200 21.10 -33.88 -23.51
CA ALA A 200 21.34 -34.22 -22.10
C ALA A 200 22.30 -35.41 -21.87
N SER A 201 22.50 -36.25 -22.89
CA SER A 201 23.51 -37.35 -22.83
C SER A 201 24.94 -36.91 -23.15
N GLN A 202 25.14 -35.64 -23.52
CA GLN A 202 26.46 -35.06 -23.81
C GLN A 202 26.68 -33.77 -23.01
N PRO A 203 26.58 -33.82 -21.66
CA PRO A 203 26.65 -32.62 -20.82
C PRO A 203 27.99 -31.91 -20.91
N GLU A 204 29.08 -32.61 -21.25
CA GLU A 204 30.42 -32.04 -21.44
C GLU A 204 30.51 -31.03 -22.60
N LYS A 205 29.50 -30.96 -23.48
CA LYS A 205 29.40 -30.02 -24.60
C LYS A 205 28.53 -28.81 -24.30
N THR A 206 27.96 -28.76 -23.08
CA THR A 206 26.99 -27.77 -22.64
C THR A 206 27.51 -26.93 -21.47
N VAL A 207 26.78 -25.87 -21.16
CA VAL A 207 26.89 -25.12 -19.92
C VAL A 207 25.46 -25.03 -19.35
N ASP A 208 25.21 -25.84 -18.33
CA ASP A 208 23.85 -26.06 -17.81
C ASP A 208 23.42 -24.93 -16.86
N PRO A 209 22.51 -24.05 -17.27
CA PRO A 209 22.03 -22.95 -16.43
C PRO A 209 21.18 -23.43 -15.24
N VAL A 210 20.62 -24.66 -15.30
CA VAL A 210 19.79 -25.22 -14.22
C VAL A 210 20.65 -25.47 -12.98
N ILE A 211 21.82 -26.08 -13.16
CA ILE A 211 22.75 -26.34 -12.05
C ILE A 211 23.24 -25.03 -11.43
N ILE A 212 23.55 -24.04 -12.26
CA ILE A 212 24.02 -22.71 -11.79
C ILE A 212 22.94 -22.03 -10.95
N ALA A 213 21.70 -22.00 -11.45
CA ALA A 213 20.57 -21.38 -10.76
C ALA A 213 20.24 -22.10 -9.43
N CYS A 214 20.28 -23.43 -9.37
CA CYS A 214 20.07 -24.17 -8.12
C CYS A 214 21.12 -23.79 -7.06
N GLN A 215 22.39 -23.63 -7.47
CA GLN A 215 23.43 -23.15 -6.56
C GLN A 215 23.23 -21.69 -6.15
N ALA A 216 22.80 -20.82 -7.06
CA ALA A 216 22.50 -19.44 -6.74
C ALA A 216 21.41 -19.34 -5.67
N VAL A 217 20.28 -20.06 -5.84
CA VAL A 217 19.18 -20.11 -4.86
C VAL A 217 19.67 -20.54 -3.48
N THR A 218 20.51 -21.60 -3.43
CA THR A 218 21.06 -22.10 -2.17
C THR A 218 22.03 -21.08 -1.53
N ASN A 219 22.90 -20.47 -2.34
CA ASN A 219 23.85 -19.49 -1.84
C ASN A 219 23.19 -18.18 -1.39
N PHE A 220 22.09 -17.75 -2.01
CA PHE A 220 21.33 -16.57 -1.59
C PHE A 220 20.80 -16.69 -0.16
N GLN A 221 20.48 -17.91 0.31
CA GLN A 221 20.07 -18.12 1.71
C GLN A 221 21.18 -17.77 2.71
N ASN A 222 22.45 -17.88 2.30
CA ASN A 222 23.57 -17.49 3.14
C ASN A 222 23.68 -15.98 3.33
N ILE A 223 23.15 -15.17 2.42
CA ILE A 223 23.17 -13.71 2.55
C ILE A 223 22.42 -13.32 3.80
N ILE A 224 21.17 -13.75 3.97
CA ILE A 224 20.36 -13.43 5.15
C ILE A 224 20.97 -14.02 6.41
N SER A 225 21.39 -15.28 6.38
CA SER A 225 21.85 -15.98 7.58
C SER A 225 23.29 -15.67 7.99
N ARG A 226 24.14 -15.10 7.10
CA ARG A 226 25.59 -14.91 7.36
C ARG A 226 26.10 -13.52 7.05
N ASN A 227 25.37 -12.68 6.29
CA ASN A 227 25.85 -11.35 5.93
C ASN A 227 24.99 -10.24 6.53
N ILE A 228 23.72 -10.52 6.85
CA ILE A 228 22.82 -9.53 7.47
C ILE A 228 22.79 -9.73 8.99
N SER A 229 22.78 -8.62 9.73
CA SER A 229 22.67 -8.65 11.19
C SER A 229 21.32 -9.25 11.60
N THR A 230 21.36 -10.19 12.55
CA THR A 230 20.15 -10.82 13.12
C THR A 230 19.20 -9.85 13.82
N LEU A 231 19.66 -8.62 14.10
CA LEU A 231 18.84 -7.52 14.65
C LEU A 231 18.16 -6.68 13.55
N ARG A 232 18.35 -7.02 12.28
CA ARG A 232 17.76 -6.33 11.13
C ARG A 232 16.88 -7.29 10.35
N PRO A 233 15.55 -7.18 10.46
CA PRO A 233 14.64 -8.03 9.71
C PRO A 233 14.84 -7.89 8.21
N ALA A 234 15.00 -9.02 7.52
CA ALA A 234 15.14 -9.06 6.07
C ALA A 234 14.60 -10.38 5.53
N VAL A 235 13.94 -10.32 4.37
CA VAL A 235 13.46 -11.47 3.61
C VAL A 235 14.10 -11.44 2.22
N LEU A 236 14.61 -12.57 1.78
CA LEU A 236 15.04 -12.83 0.41
C LEU A 236 14.41 -14.14 -0.04
N SER A 237 13.45 -14.05 -0.96
CA SER A 237 12.71 -15.22 -1.47
C SER A 237 12.88 -15.36 -2.97
N CYS A 238 13.31 -16.55 -3.40
CA CYS A 238 13.26 -16.97 -4.81
C CYS A 238 11.88 -17.59 -5.05
N CYS A 239 11.06 -16.97 -5.89
CA CYS A 239 9.64 -17.32 -6.01
C CYS A 239 9.32 -18.11 -7.28
N SER A 240 10.18 -18.05 -8.31
CA SER A 240 9.91 -18.66 -9.61
C SER A 240 11.21 -19.05 -10.30
N ILE A 241 11.23 -20.27 -10.89
CA ILE A 241 12.33 -20.77 -11.72
C ILE A 241 11.72 -21.40 -12.97
N HIS A 242 12.12 -20.91 -14.14
CA HIS A 242 11.65 -21.43 -15.43
C HIS A 242 12.81 -21.74 -16.35
N ALA A 243 12.88 -23.01 -16.82
CA ALA A 243 13.88 -23.49 -17.77
C ALA A 243 13.43 -24.76 -18.45
N GLY A 244 13.69 -24.87 -19.77
CA GLY A 244 13.50 -26.11 -20.53
C GLY A 244 12.06 -26.62 -20.60
N GLU A 245 11.81 -27.53 -21.57
CA GLU A 245 10.47 -28.11 -21.78
C GLU A 245 10.57 -29.66 -22.00
N ALA A 246 11.75 -30.16 -22.33
CA ALA A 246 11.95 -31.57 -22.69
C ALA A 246 12.96 -32.28 -21.79
N HIS A 247 12.73 -33.58 -21.52
CA HIS A 247 13.54 -34.38 -20.57
C HIS A 247 14.97 -34.63 -21.04
N ASN A 248 15.23 -34.50 -22.34
CA ASN A 248 16.53 -34.86 -22.98
C ASN A 248 17.24 -33.63 -23.58
N ILE A 249 16.86 -32.44 -23.23
CA ILE A 249 17.46 -31.18 -23.71
C ILE A 249 17.88 -30.34 -22.50
N ILE A 250 19.17 -30.01 -22.41
CA ILE A 250 19.69 -28.99 -21.51
C ILE A 250 19.34 -27.63 -22.14
N PRO A 251 18.64 -26.70 -21.42
CA PRO A 251 18.24 -25.41 -21.99
C PRO A 251 19.43 -24.46 -22.13
N ASP A 252 19.31 -23.49 -23.05
CA ASP A 252 20.26 -22.37 -23.16
C ASP A 252 20.09 -21.31 -22.07
N LYS A 253 18.88 -21.17 -21.56
CA LYS A 253 18.49 -20.05 -20.70
C LYS A 253 17.62 -20.52 -19.53
N LEU A 254 17.78 -19.85 -18.39
CA LEU A 254 16.92 -19.98 -17.21
C LEU A 254 16.57 -18.61 -16.66
N VAL A 255 15.32 -18.42 -16.21
CA VAL A 255 14.86 -17.22 -15.53
C VAL A 255 14.50 -17.58 -14.10
N LEU A 256 15.17 -16.91 -13.14
CA LEU A 256 14.88 -16.97 -11.71
C LEU A 256 14.29 -15.61 -11.29
N LYS A 257 13.16 -15.62 -10.59
CA LYS A 257 12.50 -14.41 -10.08
C LYS A 257 12.33 -14.48 -8.57
N GLY A 258 12.38 -13.32 -7.92
CA GLY A 258 12.19 -13.26 -6.49
C GLY A 258 11.93 -11.87 -5.95
N THR A 259 11.93 -11.78 -4.61
CA THR A 259 11.65 -10.54 -3.90
C THR A 259 12.52 -10.39 -2.65
N ILE A 260 12.81 -9.13 -2.32
CA ILE A 260 13.51 -8.73 -1.11
C ILE A 260 12.56 -7.82 -0.32
N ARG A 261 12.50 -8.00 1.02
CA ARG A 261 11.76 -7.15 1.95
C ARG A 261 12.69 -6.73 3.08
N THR A 262 12.77 -5.43 3.35
CA THR A 262 13.56 -4.86 4.46
C THR A 262 12.88 -3.62 5.00
N PHE A 263 13.35 -3.12 6.14
CA PHE A 263 12.95 -1.79 6.66
C PHE A 263 14.04 -0.74 6.45
N ASP A 264 15.13 -1.10 5.79
CA ASP A 264 16.33 -0.26 5.60
C ASP A 264 16.86 -0.45 4.17
N GLU A 265 16.91 0.63 3.40
CA GLU A 265 17.40 0.61 2.02
C GLU A 265 18.87 0.17 1.93
N GLY A 266 19.71 0.54 2.94
CA GLY A 266 21.10 0.10 2.99
C GLY A 266 21.26 -1.40 3.19
N ILE A 267 20.34 -2.05 3.90
CA ILE A 267 20.30 -3.52 4.00
C ILE A 267 19.89 -4.13 2.65
N THR A 268 18.94 -3.51 1.95
CA THR A 268 18.59 -3.95 0.58
C THR A 268 19.78 -3.85 -0.35
N ASP A 269 20.52 -2.74 -0.32
CA ASP A 269 21.74 -2.56 -1.12
C ASP A 269 22.77 -3.66 -0.82
N GLN A 270 23.03 -3.92 0.44
CA GLN A 270 23.93 -4.99 0.86
C GLN A 270 23.48 -6.37 0.34
N ILE A 271 22.19 -6.68 0.36
CA ILE A 271 21.65 -7.95 -0.16
C ILE A 271 21.87 -8.02 -1.67
N VAL A 272 21.52 -6.98 -2.42
CA VAL A 272 21.65 -6.90 -3.88
C VAL A 272 23.12 -7.05 -4.31
N ASP A 273 24.03 -6.33 -3.66
CA ASP A 273 25.47 -6.41 -3.95
C ASP A 273 26.00 -7.83 -3.70
N ARG A 274 25.60 -8.47 -2.59
CA ARG A 274 26.00 -9.84 -2.30
C ARG A 274 25.41 -10.85 -3.28
N MET A 275 24.18 -10.63 -3.75
CA MET A 275 23.59 -11.47 -4.82
C MET A 275 24.44 -11.37 -6.10
N ASP A 276 24.78 -10.15 -6.52
CA ASP A 276 25.58 -9.93 -7.73
C ASP A 276 26.97 -10.59 -7.63
N GLU A 277 27.65 -10.47 -6.49
CA GLU A 277 28.93 -11.12 -6.25
C GLU A 277 28.84 -12.66 -6.34
N ILE A 278 27.79 -13.24 -5.81
CA ILE A 278 27.54 -14.70 -5.88
C ILE A 278 27.27 -15.12 -7.34
N LEU A 279 26.42 -14.37 -8.05
CA LEU A 279 26.11 -14.63 -9.46
C LEU A 279 27.36 -14.55 -10.33
N LYS A 280 28.18 -13.53 -10.15
CA LYS A 280 29.46 -13.37 -10.85
C LYS A 280 30.40 -14.53 -10.57
N GLY A 281 30.53 -14.95 -9.31
CA GLY A 281 31.38 -16.07 -8.93
C GLY A 281 30.94 -17.40 -9.56
N LEU A 282 29.65 -17.72 -9.49
CA LEU A 282 29.09 -18.94 -10.05
C LEU A 282 29.18 -18.96 -11.58
N THR A 283 28.75 -17.89 -12.25
CA THR A 283 28.77 -17.86 -13.72
C THR A 283 30.19 -17.91 -14.27
N THR A 284 31.17 -17.28 -13.60
CA THR A 284 32.58 -17.39 -13.95
C THR A 284 33.08 -18.83 -13.80
N ALA A 285 32.73 -19.49 -12.71
CA ALA A 285 33.18 -20.88 -12.44
C ALA A 285 32.65 -21.89 -13.46
N TYR A 286 31.43 -21.67 -13.97
CA TYR A 286 30.78 -22.58 -14.93
C TYR A 286 30.91 -22.13 -16.41
N GLY A 287 31.50 -21.00 -16.70
CA GLY A 287 31.63 -20.47 -18.07
C GLY A 287 30.29 -19.98 -18.65
N ALA A 288 29.38 -19.49 -17.80
CA ALA A 288 28.11 -18.90 -18.17
C ALA A 288 28.14 -17.38 -18.08
N SER A 289 27.02 -16.74 -18.45
CA SER A 289 26.77 -15.32 -18.16
C SER A 289 25.40 -15.15 -17.54
N TYR A 290 25.15 -13.95 -17.02
CA TYR A 290 23.85 -13.60 -16.41
C TYR A 290 23.49 -12.15 -16.70
N GLU A 291 22.19 -11.85 -16.61
CA GLU A 291 21.65 -10.53 -16.48
C GLU A 291 20.90 -10.46 -15.14
N PHE A 292 21.15 -9.42 -14.35
CA PHE A 292 20.52 -9.22 -13.04
C PHE A 292 19.75 -7.90 -13.06
N LEU A 293 18.43 -8.01 -13.06
CA LEU A 293 17.50 -6.89 -13.07
C LEU A 293 16.94 -6.72 -11.67
N VAL A 294 17.02 -5.51 -11.16
CA VAL A 294 16.54 -5.15 -9.81
C VAL A 294 15.56 -3.99 -9.95
N ASP A 295 14.33 -4.20 -9.51
CA ASP A 295 13.29 -3.18 -9.48
C ASP A 295 12.99 -2.81 -8.02
N ARG A 296 13.33 -1.56 -7.66
CA ARG A 296 13.07 -0.98 -6.33
C ARG A 296 11.72 -0.30 -6.36
N MET A 297 10.71 -1.00 -5.87
CA MET A 297 9.32 -0.55 -5.88
C MET A 297 9.07 0.55 -4.84
N TYR A 298 8.65 0.18 -3.64
CA TYR A 298 8.24 1.15 -2.61
C TYR A 298 9.27 1.26 -1.50
N PRO A 299 9.56 2.48 -0.98
CA PRO A 299 10.40 2.64 0.21
C PRO A 299 9.73 2.03 1.44
N ALA A 300 10.48 1.88 2.53
CA ALA A 300 9.89 1.47 3.80
C ALA A 300 8.93 2.55 4.31
N LEU A 301 7.72 2.13 4.68
CA LEU A 301 6.76 3.00 5.35
C LEU A 301 7.15 3.15 6.81
N LYS A 302 7.47 4.39 7.19
CA LYS A 302 7.87 4.75 8.55
C LYS A 302 6.98 5.86 9.06
N ASN A 303 6.39 5.65 10.21
CA ASN A 303 5.67 6.68 10.93
C ASN A 303 6.64 7.66 11.59
N ASP A 304 6.40 8.95 11.43
CA ASP A 304 7.14 9.99 12.12
C ASP A 304 6.90 9.91 13.63
N HIS A 305 7.95 9.96 14.43
CA HIS A 305 7.89 9.77 15.88
C HIS A 305 7.03 10.84 16.60
N GLU A 306 7.13 12.10 16.20
CA GLU A 306 6.33 13.17 16.78
C GLU A 306 4.86 13.07 16.38
N LEU A 307 4.60 12.68 15.11
CA LEU A 307 3.24 12.43 14.64
C LEU A 307 2.64 11.18 15.26
N PHE A 308 3.42 10.14 15.54
CA PHE A 308 2.94 8.96 16.26
C PHE A 308 2.41 9.34 17.64
N ALA A 309 3.23 10.04 18.45
CA ALA A 309 2.83 10.47 19.79
C ALA A 309 1.59 11.38 19.76
N PHE A 310 1.54 12.30 18.80
CA PHE A 310 0.42 13.19 18.56
C PHE A 310 -0.84 12.40 18.15
N SER A 311 -0.72 11.53 17.14
CA SER A 311 -1.83 10.77 16.56
C SER A 311 -2.44 9.79 17.57
N LYS A 312 -1.60 9.11 18.36
CA LYS A 312 -2.05 8.23 19.44
C LYS A 312 -3.01 8.97 20.37
N ASN A 313 -2.60 10.16 20.87
CA ASN A 313 -3.43 10.95 21.76
C ASN A 313 -4.75 11.41 21.09
N ALA A 314 -4.70 11.84 19.83
CA ALA A 314 -5.87 12.29 19.08
C ALA A 314 -6.86 11.13 18.83
N LEU A 315 -6.34 9.94 18.49
CA LEU A 315 -7.14 8.75 18.21
C LEU A 315 -7.74 8.14 19.48
N GLU A 316 -7.01 8.15 20.61
CA GLU A 316 -7.54 7.73 21.92
C GLU A 316 -8.71 8.61 22.39
N LYS A 317 -8.72 9.92 22.06
CA LYS A 317 -9.84 10.83 22.41
C LYS A 317 -11.13 10.45 21.67
N ILE A 318 -11.06 10.10 20.38
CA ILE A 318 -12.25 9.85 19.56
C ILE A 318 -12.76 8.42 19.69
N LEU A 319 -11.88 7.42 19.83
CA LEU A 319 -12.22 6.00 19.89
C LEU A 319 -12.28 5.43 21.31
N GLY A 320 -11.56 6.04 22.26
CA GLY A 320 -11.27 5.46 23.56
C GLY A 320 -9.94 4.69 23.54
N LYS A 321 -9.23 4.70 24.67
CA LYS A 321 -7.89 4.16 24.79
C LYS A 321 -7.81 2.66 24.48
N ASP A 322 -8.83 1.88 24.87
CA ASP A 322 -8.86 0.42 24.67
C ASP A 322 -9.06 0.02 23.20
N ASN A 323 -9.43 0.96 22.34
CA ASN A 323 -9.64 0.73 20.91
C ASN A 323 -8.46 1.21 20.04
N VAL A 324 -7.34 1.61 20.66
CA VAL A 324 -6.11 2.03 20.00
C VAL A 324 -4.98 1.10 20.41
N GLU A 325 -4.67 0.13 19.57
CA GLU A 325 -3.61 -0.85 19.78
C GLU A 325 -2.27 -0.30 19.30
N VAL A 326 -1.23 -0.41 20.11
CA VAL A 326 0.14 -0.14 19.70
C VAL A 326 0.79 -1.47 19.36
N MET A 327 1.15 -1.64 18.09
CA MET A 327 1.76 -2.88 17.59
C MET A 327 3.21 -3.01 18.06
N ASP A 328 3.59 -4.21 18.47
CA ASP A 328 4.98 -4.54 18.78
C ASP A 328 5.81 -4.71 17.51
N ASP A 329 5.30 -5.47 16.55
CA ASP A 329 5.99 -5.81 15.30
C ASP A 329 5.41 -5.07 14.09
N PRO A 330 6.24 -4.67 13.11
CA PRO A 330 5.79 -4.13 11.83
C PRO A 330 5.25 -5.22 10.91
N VAL A 331 4.58 -4.82 9.83
CA VAL A 331 4.03 -5.74 8.82
C VAL A 331 4.99 -5.88 7.64
N MET A 332 5.12 -7.11 7.11
CA MET A 332 6.00 -7.42 5.98
C MET A 332 5.43 -7.06 4.60
N GLY A 333 4.22 -6.50 4.54
CA GLY A 333 3.67 -5.86 3.34
C GLY A 333 4.39 -4.55 3.00
N SER A 334 4.00 -3.95 1.88
CA SER A 334 4.50 -2.64 1.44
C SER A 334 3.33 -1.74 1.06
N GLU A 335 3.55 -0.43 1.08
CA GLU A 335 2.55 0.59 0.83
C GLU A 335 3.24 1.84 0.24
N ASP A 336 2.75 2.36 -0.88
CA ASP A 336 3.37 3.48 -1.57
C ASP A 336 3.14 4.84 -0.89
N PHE A 337 2.23 4.92 0.10
CA PHE A 337 2.15 6.06 1.01
C PHE A 337 3.50 6.41 1.65
N ALA A 338 4.40 5.45 1.71
CA ALA A 338 5.79 5.63 2.16
C ALA A 338 6.52 6.77 1.44
N TYR A 339 6.17 7.06 0.17
CA TYR A 339 6.76 8.18 -0.56
C TYR A 339 6.44 9.54 0.07
N PHE A 340 5.26 9.73 0.66
CA PHE A 340 4.95 10.97 1.38
C PHE A 340 5.91 11.17 2.55
N GLY A 341 6.23 10.10 3.30
CA GLY A 341 7.17 10.12 4.42
C GLY A 341 8.62 10.46 4.04
N LYS A 342 8.99 10.34 2.75
CA LYS A 342 10.30 10.82 2.26
C LYS A 342 10.36 12.35 2.12
N HIS A 343 9.22 13.04 2.06
CA HIS A 343 9.13 14.47 1.77
C HIS A 343 8.62 15.30 2.96
N ILE A 344 7.70 14.75 3.74
CA ILE A 344 7.04 15.44 4.86
C ILE A 344 6.79 14.45 6.01
N PRO A 345 6.63 14.93 7.25
CA PRO A 345 6.15 14.10 8.36
C PRO A 345 4.86 13.38 7.96
N SER A 346 4.81 12.06 8.16
CA SER A 346 3.66 11.26 7.78
C SER A 346 3.32 10.21 8.84
N PHE A 347 2.04 9.86 8.90
CA PHE A 347 1.53 8.85 9.82
C PHE A 347 0.50 7.96 9.14
N PHE A 348 0.71 6.67 9.25
CA PHE A 348 -0.16 5.63 8.70
C PHE A 348 -0.63 4.68 9.79
N PHE A 349 -1.86 4.18 9.69
CA PHE A 349 -2.43 3.29 10.69
C PHE A 349 -3.39 2.28 10.05
N PHE A 350 -3.63 1.17 10.75
CA PHE A 350 -4.59 0.17 10.32
C PHE A 350 -5.94 0.36 11.00
N VAL A 351 -7.01 0.20 10.23
CA VAL A 351 -8.41 0.27 10.70
C VAL A 351 -8.99 -1.14 10.73
N GLY A 352 -9.40 -1.60 11.88
CA GLY A 352 -9.98 -2.91 12.08
C GLY A 352 -11.34 -3.06 11.41
N VAL A 353 -11.48 -4.16 10.66
CA VAL A 353 -12.73 -4.54 9.99
C VAL A 353 -13.16 -5.97 10.31
N ASN A 354 -12.47 -6.65 11.24
CA ASN A 354 -12.86 -7.96 11.70
C ASN A 354 -14.15 -7.87 12.56
N ASP A 355 -15.22 -8.34 11.99
CA ASP A 355 -16.49 -8.48 12.69
C ASP A 355 -16.71 -9.96 13.02
N GLU A 356 -16.57 -10.33 14.28
CA GLU A 356 -16.69 -11.71 14.78
C GLU A 356 -18.04 -12.37 14.38
N GLN A 357 -19.07 -11.57 14.10
CA GLN A 357 -20.38 -12.07 13.67
C GLN A 357 -20.41 -12.50 12.20
N LEU A 358 -19.42 -12.10 11.40
CA LEU A 358 -19.41 -12.36 9.96
C LEU A 358 -18.66 -13.64 9.56
N GLU A 359 -18.00 -14.34 10.49
CA GLU A 359 -17.20 -15.55 10.20
C GLU A 359 -16.26 -15.35 8.99
N ASN A 360 -15.65 -14.17 8.88
CA ASN A 360 -14.80 -13.84 7.77
C ASN A 360 -13.33 -13.94 8.17
N GLU A 361 -12.70 -15.05 7.81
CA GLU A 361 -11.27 -15.30 8.03
C GLU A 361 -10.39 -14.89 6.83
N ASN A 362 -10.98 -14.30 5.77
CA ASN A 362 -10.25 -14.01 4.57
C ASN A 362 -9.43 -12.71 4.72
N MET A 363 -8.15 -12.81 4.46
CA MET A 363 -7.23 -11.69 4.45
C MET A 363 -7.35 -10.87 3.15
N LEU A 364 -6.65 -9.74 3.11
CA LEU A 364 -6.50 -8.92 1.90
C LEU A 364 -6.02 -9.78 0.72
N HIS A 365 -6.36 -9.38 -0.51
CA HIS A 365 -6.06 -10.06 -1.78
C HIS A 365 -6.75 -11.42 -1.94
N HIS A 366 -7.70 -11.76 -1.07
CA HIS A 366 -8.47 -13.00 -1.21
C HIS A 366 -9.78 -12.75 -1.98
N PRO A 367 -10.18 -13.61 -2.97
CA PRO A 367 -11.39 -13.42 -3.77
C PRO A 367 -12.71 -13.42 -2.97
N LYS A 368 -12.66 -13.91 -1.73
CA LYS A 368 -13.79 -13.94 -0.80
C LYS A 368 -13.70 -12.86 0.29
N LEU A 369 -12.80 -11.89 0.18
CA LEU A 369 -12.73 -10.79 1.13
C LEU A 369 -14.09 -10.11 1.24
N PHE A 370 -14.58 -9.99 2.45
CA PHE A 370 -15.82 -9.29 2.78
C PHE A 370 -15.72 -8.74 4.20
N TRP A 371 -16.18 -7.52 4.41
CA TRP A 371 -16.24 -6.89 5.73
C TRP A 371 -17.45 -5.97 5.85
N ASN A 372 -17.88 -5.75 7.09
CA ASN A 372 -19.07 -4.96 7.39
C ASN A 372 -18.81 -3.47 7.11
N GLU A 373 -19.49 -2.90 6.13
CA GLU A 373 -19.37 -1.51 5.71
C GLU A 373 -19.71 -0.48 6.78
N LYS A 374 -20.40 -0.85 7.86
CA LYS A 374 -20.60 0.00 9.03
C LYS A 374 -19.30 0.43 9.69
N ASN A 375 -18.19 -0.32 9.47
CA ASN A 375 -16.86 0.00 9.98
C ASN A 375 -16.22 1.22 9.30
N LEU A 376 -16.80 1.70 8.17
CA LEU A 376 -16.43 2.98 7.56
C LEU A 376 -16.55 4.15 8.54
N ILE A 377 -17.42 4.07 9.55
CA ILE A 377 -17.56 5.08 10.58
C ILE A 377 -16.26 5.31 11.37
N THR A 378 -15.45 4.24 11.56
CA THR A 378 -14.15 4.34 12.23
C THR A 378 -13.16 5.12 11.39
N ASN A 379 -13.08 4.83 10.08
CA ASN A 379 -12.24 5.56 9.13
C ASN A 379 -12.61 7.06 9.09
N MET A 380 -13.90 7.37 8.94
CA MET A 380 -14.40 8.76 8.94
C MET A 380 -14.02 9.51 10.21
N LYS A 381 -14.23 8.91 11.39
CA LYS A 381 -13.91 9.50 12.70
C LYS A 381 -12.42 9.76 12.86
N THR A 382 -11.60 8.78 12.55
CA THR A 382 -10.13 8.84 12.77
C THR A 382 -9.46 9.88 11.87
N LEU A 383 -9.77 9.87 10.56
CA LEU A 383 -9.22 10.85 9.63
C LEU A 383 -9.66 12.28 9.96
N SER A 384 -10.95 12.47 10.29
CA SER A 384 -11.45 13.80 10.68
C SER A 384 -10.80 14.30 11.98
N GLN A 385 -10.65 13.44 12.99
CA GLN A 385 -10.04 13.79 14.26
C GLN A 385 -8.57 14.19 14.08
N LEU A 386 -7.81 13.40 13.32
CA LEU A 386 -6.40 13.69 13.04
C LEU A 386 -6.22 15.04 12.34
N ALA A 387 -7.03 15.31 11.31
CA ALA A 387 -6.98 16.59 10.60
C ALA A 387 -7.29 17.76 11.51
N ILE A 388 -8.37 17.69 12.28
CA ILE A 388 -8.82 18.78 13.16
C ILE A 388 -7.81 19.06 14.27
N GLU A 389 -7.32 18.03 14.96
CA GLU A 389 -6.32 18.17 16.02
C GLU A 389 -5.00 18.74 15.46
N PHE A 390 -4.57 18.29 14.28
CA PHE A 390 -3.34 18.76 13.66
C PHE A 390 -3.40 20.24 13.28
N LEU A 391 -4.52 20.69 12.72
CA LEU A 391 -4.73 22.10 12.36
C LEU A 391 -4.79 23.01 13.59
N ASN A 392 -5.19 22.51 14.75
CA ASN A 392 -5.27 23.27 15.99
C ASN A 392 -3.99 23.20 16.86
N LYS A 393 -2.98 22.42 16.43
CA LYS A 393 -1.65 22.33 17.05
C LYS A 393 -0.80 23.55 16.66
#